data_89e6e2bf43d91f7f45310af382894d91
#
_entry.id   89e6e2bf43d91f7f45310af382894d91
#
_cell.length_a   1.000
_cell.length_b   1.000
_cell.length_c   1.000
_cell.angle_alpha   90.00
_cell.angle_beta   90.00
_cell.angle_gamma   90.00
#
_symmetry.space_group_name_H-M   'P 1'
#
loop_
_entity.id
_entity.type
_entity.pdbx_description
1 polymer ?
#
loop_
_entity_poly.entity_id
_entity_poly.type
_entity_poly.pdbx_seq_one_letter_code
_entity_poly.pdbx_strand_id
1 'polypeptide(L)'
;MIYLSNKIVAMFTSSEENYLKAIYHLQIDVDKGVSTNAIAEKLETKASSVTDMVKKLSEKELILYKKYQGVTLTDFGKKTAANIVRKHRLWEVFLVEKLNFSWDEVHDVASNGL
;
A
#
# COMPACT_ATOMS: atom_id res chain seq x y z
N MET A 1 -20.87 7.39 -1.73
CA MET A 1 -19.45 7.66 -2.01
C MET A 1 -18.53 7.04 -1.00
N ILE A 2 -18.73 7.31 0.29
CA ILE A 2 -17.97 6.64 1.36
C ILE A 2 -18.14 5.12 1.27
N TYR A 3 -19.36 4.67 1.01
CA TYR A 3 -19.65 3.25 0.88
C TYR A 3 -18.89 2.59 -0.27
N LEU A 4 -18.81 3.24 -1.44
CA LEU A 4 -18.07 2.72 -2.57
C LEU A 4 -16.57 2.64 -2.29
N SER A 5 -16.01 3.66 -1.65
CA SER A 5 -14.59 3.67 -1.27
C SER A 5 -14.27 2.53 -0.32
N ASN A 6 -15.13 2.30 0.67
CA ASN A 6 -14.94 1.21 1.63
C ASN A 6 -15.06 -0.16 0.95
N LYS A 7 -15.98 -0.30 0.00
CA LYS A 7 -16.16 -1.53 -0.74
C LYS A 7 -14.95 -1.83 -1.63
N ILE A 8 -14.41 -0.81 -2.30
CA ILE A 8 -13.21 -0.95 -3.13
C ILE A 8 -12.03 -1.38 -2.28
N VAL A 9 -11.81 -0.71 -1.15
CA VAL A 9 -10.71 -1.06 -0.24
C VAL A 9 -10.87 -2.48 0.31
N ALA A 10 -12.10 -2.90 0.63
CA ALA A 10 -12.39 -4.24 1.12
C ALA A 10 -12.14 -5.33 0.07
N MET A 11 -12.00 -4.97 -1.21
CA MET A 11 -11.71 -5.93 -2.28
C MET A 11 -10.24 -6.32 -2.37
N PHE A 12 -9.37 -5.66 -1.61
CA PHE A 12 -7.93 -5.93 -1.65
C PHE A 12 -7.51 -6.73 -0.41
N THR A 13 -6.56 -7.64 -0.62
CA THR A 13 -5.96 -8.38 0.49
C THR A 13 -5.02 -7.46 1.28
N SER A 14 -4.68 -7.87 2.51
CA SER A 14 -3.70 -7.14 3.32
C SER A 14 -2.37 -7.01 2.60
N SER A 15 -1.96 -8.04 1.89
CA SER A 15 -0.72 -8.02 1.12
C SER A 15 -0.77 -6.98 0.00
N GLU A 16 -1.87 -6.93 -0.75
CA GLU A 16 -2.06 -5.95 -1.81
C GLU A 16 -2.04 -4.52 -1.24
N GLU A 17 -2.71 -4.30 -0.12
CA GLU A 17 -2.71 -3.01 0.56
C GLU A 17 -1.31 -2.60 1.00
N ASN A 18 -0.55 -3.53 1.55
CA ASN A 18 0.83 -3.25 1.98
C ASN A 18 1.72 -2.88 0.79
N TYR A 19 1.57 -3.55 -0.34
CA TYR A 19 2.31 -3.20 -1.54
C TYR A 19 1.93 -1.82 -2.06
N LEU A 20 0.64 -1.51 -2.10
CA LEU A 20 0.17 -0.19 -2.55
C LEU A 20 0.69 0.93 -1.65
N LYS A 21 0.68 0.73 -0.34
CA LYS A 21 1.25 1.68 0.62
C LYS A 21 2.74 1.89 0.36
N ALA A 22 3.48 0.79 0.19
CA ALA A 22 4.92 0.85 -0.03
C ALA A 22 5.24 1.64 -1.32
N ILE A 23 4.55 1.33 -2.40
CA ILE A 23 4.75 2.02 -3.67
C ILE A 23 4.40 3.51 -3.55
N TYR A 24 3.30 3.82 -2.86
CA TYR A 24 2.87 5.19 -2.62
C TYR A 24 3.95 5.99 -1.88
N HIS A 25 4.49 5.44 -0.79
CA HIS A 25 5.52 6.13 -0.02
C HIS A 25 6.84 6.25 -0.80
N LEU A 26 7.22 5.22 -1.54
CA LEU A 26 8.45 5.27 -2.33
C LEU A 26 8.34 6.26 -3.49
N GLN A 27 7.15 6.38 -4.08
CA GLN A 27 6.94 7.28 -5.21
C GLN A 27 6.90 8.75 -4.81
N ILE A 28 6.52 9.06 -3.57
CA ILE A 28 6.54 10.43 -3.06
C ILE A 28 7.95 11.03 -3.14
N ASP A 29 8.95 10.21 -2.84
CA ASP A 29 10.33 10.67 -2.75
C ASP A 29 11.05 10.70 -4.10
N VAL A 30 10.45 10.15 -5.15
CA VAL A 30 11.07 10.10 -6.48
C VAL A 30 10.06 10.41 -7.57
N ASP A 31 10.44 11.26 -8.51
CA ASP A 31 9.60 11.59 -9.67
C ASP A 31 9.59 10.49 -10.71
N LYS A 32 10.39 9.47 -10.53
CA LYS A 32 10.53 8.35 -11.45
C LYS A 32 9.81 7.12 -10.93
N GLY A 33 9.68 6.11 -11.78
CA GLY A 33 9.13 4.84 -11.35
C GLY A 33 9.95 4.20 -10.24
N VAL A 34 9.27 3.45 -9.39
CA VAL A 34 9.88 2.74 -8.26
C VAL A 34 10.39 1.39 -8.75
N SER A 35 11.63 1.05 -8.45
CA SER A 35 12.18 -0.25 -8.85
C SER A 35 11.57 -1.38 -8.04
N THR A 36 11.48 -2.56 -8.66
CA THR A 36 11.00 -3.75 -7.95
C THR A 36 11.94 -4.12 -6.81
N ASN A 37 13.24 -3.84 -6.94
CA ASN A 37 14.19 -4.07 -5.87
C ASN A 37 13.93 -3.16 -4.67
N ALA A 38 13.59 -1.91 -4.91
CA ALA A 38 13.25 -0.98 -3.82
C ALA A 38 12.00 -1.44 -3.06
N ILE A 39 11.01 -1.97 -3.79
CA ILE A 39 9.80 -2.52 -3.17
C ILE A 39 10.15 -3.75 -2.32
N ALA A 40 10.95 -4.65 -2.87
CA ALA A 40 11.37 -5.86 -2.17
C ALA A 40 12.12 -5.53 -0.89
N GLU A 41 13.01 -4.55 -0.94
CA GLU A 41 13.78 -4.10 0.22
C GLU A 41 12.88 -3.49 1.28
N LYS A 42 11.98 -2.60 0.87
CA LYS A 42 11.07 -1.94 1.81
C LYS A 42 10.14 -2.93 2.52
N LEU A 43 9.67 -3.94 1.82
CA LEU A 43 8.75 -4.94 2.36
C LEU A 43 9.46 -6.17 2.91
N GLU A 44 10.78 -6.21 2.84
CA GLU A 44 11.58 -7.34 3.31
C GLU A 44 11.09 -8.66 2.71
N THR A 45 10.89 -8.66 1.40
CA THR A 45 10.39 -9.82 0.67
C THR A 45 11.28 -10.14 -0.53
N LYS A 46 10.97 -11.25 -1.20
CA LYS A 46 11.74 -11.72 -2.34
C LYS A 46 11.36 -10.98 -3.62
N ALA A 47 12.33 -10.80 -4.52
CA ALA A 47 12.09 -10.16 -5.81
C ALA A 47 11.01 -10.89 -6.62
N SER A 48 10.96 -12.21 -6.55
CA SER A 48 9.95 -13.00 -7.26
C SER A 48 8.54 -12.69 -6.76
N SER A 49 8.37 -12.50 -5.45
CA SER A 49 7.09 -12.13 -4.85
C SER A 49 6.64 -10.76 -5.32
N VAL A 50 7.58 -9.82 -5.42
CA VAL A 50 7.29 -8.47 -5.93
C VAL A 50 6.83 -8.52 -7.38
N THR A 51 7.52 -9.28 -8.21
CA THR A 51 7.17 -9.43 -9.62
C THR A 51 5.75 -9.96 -9.79
N ASP A 52 5.40 -10.98 -9.03
CA ASP A 52 4.06 -11.58 -9.07
C ASP A 52 2.99 -10.56 -8.63
N MET A 53 3.25 -9.83 -7.56
CA MET A 53 2.30 -8.84 -7.05
C MET A 53 2.17 -7.64 -7.99
N VAL A 54 3.27 -7.18 -8.57
CA VAL A 54 3.28 -6.09 -9.55
C VAL A 54 2.39 -6.46 -10.74
N LYS A 55 2.52 -7.69 -11.22
CA LYS A 55 1.69 -8.19 -12.32
C LYS A 55 0.21 -8.17 -11.93
N LYS A 56 -0.11 -8.64 -10.74
CA LYS A 56 -1.47 -8.69 -10.22
C LYS A 56 -2.08 -7.29 -10.08
N LEU A 57 -1.33 -6.35 -9.51
CA LEU A 57 -1.78 -4.98 -9.34
C LEU A 57 -1.91 -4.25 -10.68
N SER A 58 -1.06 -4.58 -11.63
CA SER A 58 -1.14 -4.05 -13.00
C SER A 58 -2.42 -4.51 -13.68
N GLU A 59 -2.81 -5.75 -13.50
CA GLU A 59 -4.06 -6.29 -14.05
C GLU A 59 -5.29 -5.57 -13.47
N LYS A 60 -5.20 -5.10 -12.23
CA LYS A 60 -6.25 -4.32 -11.58
C LYS A 60 -6.19 -2.83 -11.91
N GLU A 61 -5.28 -2.45 -12.81
CA GLU A 61 -5.10 -1.06 -13.26
C GLU A 61 -4.73 -0.10 -12.14
N LEU A 62 -4.08 -0.60 -11.09
CA LEU A 62 -3.62 0.22 -9.97
C LEU A 62 -2.22 0.77 -10.20
N ILE A 63 -1.41 0.07 -10.98
CA ILE A 63 -0.05 0.46 -11.28
C ILE A 63 0.23 0.27 -12.77
N LEU A 64 1.26 0.97 -13.22
CA LEU A 64 1.87 0.76 -14.53
C LEU A 64 3.30 0.28 -14.31
N TYR A 65 3.66 -0.79 -15.00
CA TYR A 65 5.03 -1.29 -14.97
C TYR A 65 5.64 -1.18 -16.37
N LYS A 66 6.76 -0.48 -16.43
CA LYS A 66 7.54 -0.37 -17.67
C LYS A 66 8.93 -0.92 -17.43
N LYS A 67 9.34 -1.85 -18.27
CA LYS A 67 10.68 -2.45 -18.19
C LYS A 67 11.72 -1.33 -18.18
N TYR A 68 12.67 -1.41 -17.26
CA TYR A 68 13.73 -0.44 -17.02
C TYR A 68 13.29 0.92 -16.46
N GLN A 69 11.99 1.19 -16.39
CA GLN A 69 11.49 2.46 -15.83
C GLN A 69 10.83 2.29 -14.47
N GLY A 70 10.52 1.05 -14.09
CA GLY A 70 9.95 0.76 -12.79
C GLY A 70 8.44 0.83 -12.75
N VAL A 71 7.93 0.91 -11.53
CA VAL A 71 6.51 0.86 -11.21
C VAL A 71 6.02 2.26 -10.85
N THR A 72 4.90 2.68 -11.42
CA THR A 72 4.23 3.93 -11.03
C THR A 72 2.77 3.64 -10.74
N LEU A 73 2.17 4.44 -9.86
CA LEU A 73 0.74 4.34 -9.58
C LEU A 73 -0.04 5.05 -10.68
N THR A 74 -1.15 4.44 -11.08
CA THR A 74 -2.14 5.13 -11.92
C THR A 74 -2.89 6.16 -11.06
N ASP A 75 -3.71 7.01 -11.66
CA ASP A 75 -4.55 7.93 -10.89
C ASP A 75 -5.47 7.17 -9.94
N PHE A 76 -6.05 6.07 -10.40
CA PHE A 76 -6.85 5.18 -9.58
C PHE A 76 -6.01 4.57 -8.45
N GLY A 77 -4.80 4.13 -8.76
CA GLY A 77 -3.88 3.57 -7.77
C GLY A 77 -3.48 4.59 -6.71
N LYS A 78 -3.24 5.84 -7.10
CA LYS A 78 -2.90 6.91 -6.15
C LYS A 78 -4.04 7.17 -5.17
N LYS A 79 -5.27 7.27 -5.68
CA LYS A 79 -6.45 7.48 -4.85
C LYS A 79 -6.68 6.31 -3.90
N THR A 80 -6.55 5.10 -4.41
CA THR A 80 -6.71 3.87 -3.62
C THR A 80 -5.66 3.80 -2.52
N ALA A 81 -4.40 4.03 -2.85
CA ALA A 81 -3.30 4.00 -1.88
C ALA A 81 -3.47 5.07 -0.81
N ALA A 82 -3.85 6.29 -1.21
CA ALA A 82 -4.08 7.38 -0.26
C ALA A 82 -5.19 7.04 0.73
N ASN A 83 -6.27 6.40 0.26
CA ASN A 83 -7.37 5.96 1.12
C ASN A 83 -6.92 4.87 2.09
N ILE A 84 -6.10 3.94 1.63
CA ILE A 84 -5.54 2.89 2.48
C ILE A 84 -4.67 3.49 3.58
N VAL A 85 -3.77 4.40 3.22
CA VAL A 85 -2.89 5.09 4.17
C VAL A 85 -3.73 5.84 5.20
N ARG A 86 -4.76 6.57 4.77
CA ARG A 86 -5.66 7.30 5.66
C ARG A 86 -6.39 6.36 6.63
N LYS A 87 -6.90 5.25 6.13
CA LYS A 87 -7.59 4.26 6.95
C LYS A 87 -6.67 3.72 8.04
N HIS A 88 -5.45 3.36 7.69
CA HIS A 88 -4.47 2.86 8.66
C HIS A 88 -4.12 3.93 9.69
N ARG A 89 -3.96 5.17 9.26
CA ARG A 89 -3.67 6.29 10.16
C ARG A 89 -4.79 6.53 11.15
N LEU A 90 -6.04 6.49 10.69
CA LEU A 90 -7.21 6.66 11.55
C LEU A 90 -7.29 5.54 12.59
N TRP A 91 -7.00 4.31 12.19
CA TRP A 91 -6.95 3.18 13.12
C TRP A 91 -5.87 3.36 14.18
N GLU A 92 -4.67 3.81 13.78
CA GLU A 92 -3.58 4.06 14.71
C GLU A 92 -3.98 5.09 15.76
N VAL A 93 -4.56 6.20 15.33
CA VAL A 93 -5.03 7.26 16.23
C VAL A 93 -6.11 6.72 17.18
N PHE A 94 -7.06 5.98 16.63
CA PHE A 94 -8.13 5.37 17.44
C PHE A 94 -7.57 4.46 18.53
N LEU A 95 -6.63 3.59 18.15
CA LEU A 95 -6.06 2.64 19.10
C LEU A 95 -5.27 3.35 20.21
N VAL A 96 -4.51 4.38 19.86
CA VAL A 96 -3.75 5.15 20.86
C VAL A 96 -4.69 5.92 21.79
N GLU A 97 -5.63 6.66 21.24
CA GLU A 97 -6.48 7.56 22.02
C GLU A 97 -7.60 6.85 22.77
N LYS A 98 -8.18 5.81 22.19
CA LYS A 98 -9.37 5.17 22.75
C LYS A 98 -9.07 3.88 23.51
N LEU A 99 -8.04 3.14 23.10
CA LEU A 99 -7.73 1.84 23.69
C LEU A 99 -6.40 1.80 24.44
N ASN A 100 -5.72 2.94 24.54
CA ASN A 100 -4.45 3.07 25.29
C ASN A 100 -3.33 2.16 24.82
N PHE A 101 -3.31 1.81 23.55
CA PHE A 101 -2.16 1.11 22.99
C PHE A 101 -0.96 2.04 22.88
N SER A 102 0.25 1.51 23.01
CA SER A 102 1.45 2.25 22.68
C SER A 102 1.58 2.37 21.16
N TRP A 103 2.36 3.34 20.70
CA TRP A 103 2.57 3.49 19.26
C TRP A 103 3.19 2.26 18.60
N ASP A 104 4.06 1.55 19.31
CA ASP A 104 4.67 0.33 18.79
C ASP A 104 3.64 -0.78 18.61
N GLU A 105 2.77 -0.98 19.61
CA GLU A 105 1.70 -1.97 19.52
C GLU A 105 0.71 -1.64 18.41
N VAL A 106 0.38 -0.36 18.26
CA VAL A 106 -0.56 0.12 17.24
C VAL A 106 -0.05 -0.18 15.84
N HIS A 107 1.24 0.02 15.62
CA HIS A 107 1.83 -0.22 14.31
C HIS A 107 1.65 -1.66 13.86
N ASP A 108 1.88 -2.60 14.76
CA ASP A 108 1.70 -4.02 14.48
C ASP A 108 0.24 -4.37 14.22
N VAL A 109 -0.66 -3.92 15.07
CA VAL A 109 -2.09 -4.23 14.96
C VAL A 109 -2.68 -3.62 13.69
N ALA A 110 -2.39 -2.36 13.42
CA ALA A 110 -2.94 -1.66 12.24
C ALA A 110 -2.39 -2.24 10.93
N SER A 111 -1.15 -2.72 10.94
CA SER A 111 -0.52 -3.28 9.73
C SER A 111 -0.95 -4.71 9.45
N ASN A 112 -1.38 -5.46 10.48
CA ASN A 112 -1.58 -6.90 10.38
C ASN A 112 -3.03 -7.36 10.40
N GLY A 113 -3.97 -6.51 10.14
CA GLY A 113 -5.28 -7.09 9.98
C GLY A 113 -6.49 -6.29 10.35
N LEU A 114 -6.30 -5.06 10.56
CA LEU A 114 -7.47 -4.22 10.78
C LEU A 114 -7.93 -3.50 9.51
#